data_09749c68f64684c5a70fc6bbf92f113c
#
_entry.id   09749c68f64684c5a70fc6bbf92f113c
#
_cell.length_a   1.000
_cell.length_b   1.000
_cell.length_c   1.000
_cell.angle_alpha   90.00
_cell.angle_beta   90.00
_cell.angle_gamma   90.00
#
_symmetry.space_group_name_H-M   'P 1'
#
loop_
_entity.id
_entity.type
_entity.pdbx_description
1 polymer ?
#
loop_
_entity_poly.entity_id
_entity_poly.type
_entity_poly.pdbx_seq_one_letter_code
_entity_poly.pdbx_strand_id
1 'polypeptide(L)'
;NHLKVKYGDSAEAILQHKADDEERLLILKNYDEYLNELKRKLKKSEERLQKECEGLSKIRKKEAKLLQAKIAEGLQDLNFLDVCFEIRFSKTSGYTVEGTDEVEFMISMNPGEPTRPLATVASGGELSRIMLAIKAVMADKDEIETLIFDEIDVGISGRTAQKVSEKMCLIGRKHQVICITHLAQIAAMADVHFMIEKAVQDNKTVTSIYRLLDTQCVEELARLLGGS
;
A
#
# COMPACT_ATOMS: atom_id res chain seq x y z
N ASN A 1 -34.10 -47.98 -32.66
CA ASN A 1 -34.58 -46.60 -32.37
C ASN A 1 -34.66 -46.29 -30.86
N HIS A 2 -34.89 -47.23 -29.98
CA HIS A 2 -34.97 -46.96 -28.51
C HIS A 2 -33.67 -46.42 -27.90
N LEU A 3 -32.52 -46.90 -28.35
CA LEU A 3 -31.21 -46.45 -27.88
C LEU A 3 -30.90 -44.98 -28.33
N LYS A 4 -31.30 -44.61 -29.52
CA LYS A 4 -31.12 -43.24 -30.04
C LYS A 4 -31.92 -42.22 -29.24
N VAL A 5 -33.15 -42.51 -28.86
CA VAL A 5 -34.01 -41.64 -28.07
C VAL A 5 -33.45 -41.39 -26.65
N LYS A 6 -32.76 -42.39 -26.08
CA LYS A 6 -32.28 -42.36 -24.70
C LYS A 6 -30.83 -41.86 -24.55
N TYR A 7 -29.99 -42.15 -25.53
CA TYR A 7 -28.52 -41.99 -25.40
C TYR A 7 -27.88 -41.13 -26.51
N GLY A 8 -28.66 -40.57 -27.49
CA GLY A 8 -28.18 -39.68 -28.54
C GLY A 8 -28.51 -40.11 -29.94
N ASP A 9 -28.53 -39.17 -30.89
CA ASP A 9 -29.06 -39.35 -32.25
C ASP A 9 -28.13 -40.08 -33.20
N SER A 10 -26.87 -40.31 -32.83
CA SER A 10 -25.88 -41.01 -33.68
C SER A 10 -25.31 -42.27 -32.99
N ALA A 11 -24.72 -43.18 -33.77
CA ALA A 11 -24.03 -44.35 -33.21
C ALA A 11 -22.82 -43.98 -32.39
N GLU A 12 -22.10 -42.92 -32.80
CA GLU A 12 -20.96 -42.37 -32.08
C GLU A 12 -21.35 -41.82 -30.71
N ALA A 13 -22.47 -41.08 -30.61
CA ALA A 13 -22.97 -40.54 -29.34
C ALA A 13 -23.37 -41.66 -28.37
N ILE A 14 -24.00 -42.74 -28.84
CA ILE A 14 -24.34 -43.91 -28.02
C ILE A 14 -23.08 -44.63 -27.52
N LEU A 15 -22.05 -44.79 -28.36
CA LEU A 15 -20.77 -45.39 -27.97
C LEU A 15 -20.01 -44.52 -26.97
N GLN A 16 -20.04 -43.21 -27.13
CA GLN A 16 -19.44 -42.31 -26.16
C GLN A 16 -20.14 -42.42 -24.79
N HIS A 17 -21.48 -42.38 -24.78
CA HIS A 17 -22.25 -42.54 -23.55
C HIS A 17 -21.97 -43.88 -22.85
N LYS A 18 -21.79 -44.96 -23.62
CA LYS A 18 -21.40 -46.26 -23.11
C LYS A 18 -20.01 -46.20 -22.45
N ALA A 19 -19.04 -45.55 -23.08
CA ALA A 19 -17.69 -45.42 -22.55
C ALA A 19 -17.69 -44.61 -21.24
N ASP A 20 -18.44 -43.51 -21.19
CA ASP A 20 -18.60 -42.68 -19.99
C ASP A 20 -19.26 -43.46 -18.84
N ASP A 21 -20.28 -44.27 -19.14
CA ASP A 21 -20.96 -45.13 -18.14
C ASP A 21 -20.05 -46.27 -17.67
N GLU A 22 -19.26 -46.87 -18.53
CA GLU A 22 -18.25 -47.89 -18.18
C GLU A 22 -17.17 -47.32 -17.27
N GLU A 23 -16.69 -46.09 -17.51
CA GLU A 23 -15.74 -45.39 -16.67
C GLU A 23 -16.35 -45.09 -15.29
N ARG A 24 -17.60 -44.56 -15.23
CA ARG A 24 -18.33 -44.34 -13.99
C ARG A 24 -18.54 -45.64 -13.19
N LEU A 25 -18.84 -46.74 -13.88
CA LEU A 25 -19.06 -48.04 -13.24
C LEU A 25 -17.76 -48.60 -12.66
N LEU A 26 -16.62 -48.37 -13.32
CA LEU A 26 -15.28 -48.71 -12.82
C LEU A 26 -14.95 -47.91 -11.56
N ILE A 27 -15.22 -46.60 -11.58
CA ILE A 27 -15.02 -45.71 -10.41
C ILE A 27 -15.90 -46.16 -9.24
N LEU A 28 -17.17 -46.52 -9.48
CA LEU A 28 -18.08 -46.98 -8.44
C LEU A 28 -17.69 -48.35 -7.86
N LYS A 29 -17.16 -49.27 -8.69
CA LYS A 29 -16.64 -50.57 -8.24
C LYS A 29 -15.40 -50.45 -7.37
N ASN A 30 -14.54 -49.49 -7.66
CA ASN A 30 -13.29 -49.25 -6.95
C ASN A 30 -13.35 -47.95 -6.11
N TYR A 31 -14.54 -47.60 -5.64
CA TYR A 31 -14.81 -46.31 -4.96
C TYR A 31 -13.85 -46.03 -3.80
N ASP A 32 -13.61 -47.02 -2.97
CA ASP A 32 -12.76 -46.88 -1.79
C ASP A 32 -11.27 -46.61 -2.20
N GLU A 33 -10.79 -47.31 -3.21
CA GLU A 33 -9.42 -47.11 -3.74
C GLU A 33 -9.29 -45.72 -4.38
N TYR A 34 -10.26 -45.31 -5.18
CA TYR A 34 -10.32 -44.01 -5.80
C TYR A 34 -10.39 -42.87 -4.76
N LEU A 35 -11.25 -43.04 -3.72
CA LEU A 35 -11.36 -42.09 -2.64
C LEU A 35 -10.05 -41.97 -1.85
N ASN A 36 -9.38 -43.08 -1.57
CA ASN A 36 -8.10 -43.09 -0.87
C ASN A 36 -6.99 -42.41 -1.71
N GLU A 37 -7.00 -42.61 -3.02
CA GLU A 37 -6.06 -41.93 -3.93
C GLU A 37 -6.30 -40.43 -3.95
N LEU A 38 -7.55 -39.97 -4.03
CA LEU A 38 -7.90 -38.55 -3.97
C LEU A 38 -7.49 -37.91 -2.63
N LYS A 39 -7.76 -38.59 -1.52
CA LYS A 39 -7.33 -38.12 -0.18
C LYS A 39 -5.80 -37.99 -0.11
N ARG A 40 -5.08 -38.97 -0.65
CA ARG A 40 -3.61 -38.90 -0.72
C ARG A 40 -3.10 -37.74 -1.58
N LYS A 41 -3.72 -37.49 -2.75
CA LYS A 41 -3.39 -36.37 -3.63
C LYS A 41 -3.69 -35.03 -2.94
N LEU A 42 -4.84 -34.91 -2.30
CA LEU A 42 -5.24 -33.71 -1.55
C LEU A 42 -4.21 -33.42 -0.45
N LYS A 43 -3.93 -34.38 0.43
CA LYS A 43 -2.98 -34.23 1.52
C LYS A 43 -1.60 -33.78 1.01
N LYS A 44 -1.12 -34.39 -0.07
CA LYS A 44 0.17 -34.04 -0.68
C LYS A 44 0.17 -32.60 -1.22
N SER A 45 -0.94 -32.15 -1.79
CA SER A 45 -1.10 -30.78 -2.28
C SER A 45 -1.16 -29.76 -1.14
N GLU A 46 -1.87 -30.10 -0.05
CA GLU A 46 -1.94 -29.26 1.16
C GLU A 46 -0.56 -29.15 1.82
N GLU A 47 0.19 -30.24 1.98
CA GLU A 47 1.55 -30.22 2.54
C GLU A 47 2.49 -29.33 1.70
N ARG A 48 2.37 -29.40 0.37
CA ARG A 48 3.16 -28.55 -0.54
C ARG A 48 2.77 -27.08 -0.38
N LEU A 49 1.48 -26.78 -0.39
CA LEU A 49 0.97 -25.43 -0.24
C LEU A 49 1.40 -24.82 1.11
N GLN A 50 1.28 -25.58 2.19
CA GLN A 50 1.74 -25.14 3.50
C GLN A 50 3.23 -24.78 3.50
N LYS A 51 4.07 -25.63 2.90
CA LYS A 51 5.51 -25.39 2.81
C LYS A 51 5.85 -24.12 2.04
N GLU A 52 5.16 -23.86 0.93
CA GLU A 52 5.36 -22.64 0.14
C GLU A 52 4.90 -21.39 0.93
N CYS A 53 3.76 -21.46 1.61
CA CYS A 53 3.29 -20.36 2.47
C CYS A 53 4.25 -20.08 3.63
N GLU A 54 4.81 -21.10 4.27
CA GLU A 54 5.81 -20.93 5.33
C GLU A 54 7.10 -20.30 4.79
N GLY A 55 7.55 -20.73 3.61
CA GLY A 55 8.69 -20.15 2.91
C GLY A 55 8.49 -18.66 2.62
N LEU A 56 7.34 -18.29 2.06
CA LEU A 56 6.95 -16.92 1.78
C LEU A 56 6.89 -16.07 3.07
N SER A 57 6.27 -16.62 4.13
CA SER A 57 6.18 -15.95 5.43
C SER A 57 7.56 -15.64 6.04
N LYS A 58 8.53 -16.57 5.92
CA LYS A 58 9.90 -16.33 6.38
C LYS A 58 10.58 -15.20 5.65
N ILE A 59 10.44 -15.14 4.32
CA ILE A 59 11.00 -14.07 3.50
C ILE A 59 10.36 -12.74 3.87
N ARG A 60 9.03 -12.66 3.92
CA ARG A 60 8.29 -11.45 4.30
C ARG A 60 8.72 -10.91 5.66
N LYS A 61 8.80 -11.76 6.67
CA LYS A 61 9.23 -11.36 8.03
C LYS A 61 10.67 -10.88 8.09
N LYS A 62 11.55 -11.44 7.27
CA LYS A 62 12.94 -10.98 7.16
C LYS A 62 12.99 -9.58 6.55
N GLU A 63 12.34 -9.38 5.40
CA GLU A 63 12.35 -8.09 4.70
C GLU A 63 11.56 -7.01 5.48
N ALA A 64 10.49 -7.38 6.18
CA ALA A 64 9.75 -6.48 7.05
C ALA A 64 10.61 -5.88 8.15
N LYS A 65 11.54 -6.62 8.74
CA LYS A 65 12.48 -6.09 9.76
C LYS A 65 13.39 -5.02 9.16
N LEU A 66 13.89 -5.22 7.95
CA LEU A 66 14.72 -4.24 7.25
C LEU A 66 13.91 -2.99 6.88
N LEU A 67 12.71 -3.18 6.38
CA LEU A 67 11.79 -2.09 6.05
C LEU A 67 11.42 -1.29 7.32
N GLN A 68 11.08 -1.96 8.41
CA GLN A 68 10.76 -1.35 9.70
C GLN A 68 11.90 -0.47 10.20
N ALA A 69 13.15 -0.95 10.16
CA ALA A 69 14.31 -0.19 10.58
C ALA A 69 14.51 1.08 9.75
N LYS A 70 14.38 0.99 8.41
CA LYS A 70 14.50 2.14 7.51
C LYS A 70 13.39 3.17 7.72
N ILE A 71 12.15 2.71 7.94
CA ILE A 71 11.02 3.61 8.22
C ILE A 71 11.24 4.31 9.57
N ALA A 72 11.68 3.59 10.61
CA ALA A 72 11.97 4.18 11.92
C ALA A 72 13.06 5.26 11.84
N GLU A 73 14.15 5.02 11.09
CA GLU A 73 15.17 6.04 10.80
C GLU A 73 14.58 7.23 10.07
N GLY A 74 13.77 6.98 9.04
CA GLY A 74 13.08 8.04 8.29
C GLY A 74 12.14 8.89 9.14
N LEU A 75 11.49 8.30 10.14
CA LEU A 75 10.62 9.00 11.10
C LEU A 75 11.44 9.85 12.08
N GLN A 76 12.57 9.35 12.57
CA GLN A 76 13.47 10.13 13.43
C GLN A 76 13.97 11.40 12.74
N ASP A 77 14.31 11.33 11.45
CA ASP A 77 14.68 12.49 10.65
C ASP A 77 13.57 13.57 10.61
N LEU A 78 12.30 13.14 10.67
CA LEU A 78 11.12 14.02 10.68
C LEU A 78 10.68 14.44 12.09
N ASN A 79 11.59 14.33 13.06
CA ASN A 79 11.41 14.72 14.47
C ASN A 79 10.41 13.86 15.26
N PHE A 80 10.19 12.61 14.84
CA PHE A 80 9.50 11.61 15.65
C PHE A 80 10.53 10.85 16.49
N LEU A 81 11.03 11.49 17.56
CA LEU A 81 12.20 11.00 18.31
C LEU A 81 11.92 9.71 19.07
N ASP A 82 10.71 9.56 19.59
CA ASP A 82 10.31 8.46 20.47
C ASP A 82 9.30 7.52 19.82
N VAL A 83 9.19 7.57 18.47
CA VAL A 83 8.24 6.76 17.72
C VAL A 83 8.65 5.28 17.73
N CYS A 84 7.67 4.42 18.00
CA CYS A 84 7.79 2.98 17.76
C CYS A 84 6.97 2.62 16.52
N PHE A 85 7.63 2.14 15.47
CA PHE A 85 6.99 1.64 14.26
C PHE A 85 7.21 0.12 14.16
N GLU A 86 6.14 -0.64 13.97
CA GLU A 86 6.15 -2.09 13.93
C GLU A 86 5.35 -2.60 12.72
N ILE A 87 5.84 -3.63 12.05
CA ILE A 87 5.09 -4.38 11.04
C ILE A 87 4.62 -5.67 11.69
N ARG A 88 3.33 -5.72 12.02
CA ARG A 88 2.69 -6.86 12.69
C ARG A 88 2.22 -7.89 11.68
N PHE A 89 2.49 -9.15 11.98
CA PHE A 89 2.02 -10.29 11.21
C PHE A 89 1.01 -11.09 12.02
N SER A 90 -0.14 -11.33 11.42
CA SER A 90 -1.15 -12.30 11.87
C SER A 90 -1.37 -13.38 10.81
N LYS A 91 -2.13 -14.41 11.15
CA LYS A 91 -2.48 -15.47 10.20
C LYS A 91 -3.91 -15.30 9.75
N THR A 92 -4.14 -15.47 8.45
CA THR A 92 -5.48 -15.58 7.87
C THR A 92 -6.17 -16.86 8.33
N SER A 93 -7.51 -16.90 8.29
CA SER A 93 -8.30 -18.07 8.65
C SER A 93 -8.13 -19.25 7.67
N GLY A 94 -7.51 -19.04 6.53
CA GLY A 94 -7.27 -20.05 5.50
C GLY A 94 -6.22 -19.59 4.49
N TYR A 95 -6.01 -20.39 3.46
CA TYR A 95 -5.12 -20.06 2.36
C TYR A 95 -5.74 -19.01 1.44
N THR A 96 -4.97 -18.02 1.06
CA THR A 96 -5.31 -17.01 0.05
C THR A 96 -4.34 -17.10 -1.12
N VAL A 97 -4.63 -16.38 -2.21
CA VAL A 97 -3.72 -16.27 -3.35
C VAL A 97 -2.36 -15.63 -2.98
N GLU A 98 -2.33 -14.90 -1.86
CA GLU A 98 -1.14 -14.25 -1.33
C GLU A 98 -0.49 -15.01 -0.15
N GLY A 99 -0.96 -16.20 0.16
CA GLY A 99 -0.47 -17.02 1.26
C GLY A 99 -1.35 -16.94 2.51
N THR A 100 -0.73 -17.01 3.69
CA THR A 100 -1.42 -17.08 4.99
C THR A 100 -1.04 -15.94 5.94
N ASP A 101 -0.34 -14.93 5.47
CA ASP A 101 0.03 -13.79 6.31
C ASP A 101 -0.89 -12.61 6.05
N GLU A 102 -1.40 -12.02 7.11
CA GLU A 102 -2.00 -10.71 7.16
C GLU A 102 -1.02 -9.74 7.82
N VAL A 103 -0.83 -8.56 7.22
CA VAL A 103 0.19 -7.59 7.62
C VAL A 103 -0.46 -6.27 7.97
N GLU A 104 -0.11 -5.72 9.13
CA GLU A 104 -0.61 -4.45 9.60
C GLU A 104 0.54 -3.55 10.08
N PHE A 105 0.53 -2.29 9.66
CA PHE A 105 1.45 -1.27 10.16
C PHE A 105 0.93 -0.71 11.46
N MET A 106 1.76 -0.80 12.49
CA MET A 106 1.47 -0.35 13.84
C MET A 106 2.41 0.78 14.23
N ILE A 107 1.90 1.75 14.97
CA ILE A 107 2.69 2.90 15.41
C ILE A 107 2.31 3.31 16.84
N SER A 108 3.31 3.75 17.61
CA SER A 108 3.15 4.54 18.83
C SER A 108 3.93 5.83 18.69
N MET A 109 3.33 6.94 19.03
CA MET A 109 3.93 8.28 18.90
C MET A 109 4.67 8.71 20.17
N ASN A 110 4.33 8.10 21.30
CA ASN A 110 4.87 8.47 22.62
C ASN A 110 5.51 7.26 23.32
N PRO A 111 6.58 7.48 24.09
CA PRO A 111 7.19 6.43 24.90
C PRO A 111 6.17 5.83 25.87
N GLY A 112 6.15 4.49 25.95
CA GLY A 112 5.31 3.76 26.89
C GLY A 112 3.85 3.58 26.49
N GLU A 113 3.40 4.20 25.38
CA GLU A 113 2.10 3.92 24.82
C GLU A 113 2.11 2.63 23.97
N PRO A 114 1.02 1.84 23.99
CA PRO A 114 0.91 0.68 23.13
C PRO A 114 0.85 1.08 21.64
N THR A 115 1.45 0.29 20.77
CA THR A 115 1.31 0.47 19.33
C THR A 115 -0.14 0.25 18.91
N ARG A 116 -0.63 1.09 18.00
CA ARG A 116 -1.97 1.02 17.39
C ARG A 116 -1.88 1.01 15.87
N PRO A 117 -2.92 0.53 15.17
CA PRO A 117 -2.94 0.56 13.71
C PRO A 117 -2.68 1.96 13.15
N LEU A 118 -1.79 2.05 12.15
CA LEU A 118 -1.47 3.32 11.48
C LEU A 118 -2.72 4.03 10.96
N ALA A 119 -3.70 3.27 10.49
CA ALA A 119 -4.98 3.81 10.01
C ALA A 119 -5.80 4.56 11.10
N THR A 120 -5.45 4.41 12.39
CA THR A 120 -6.15 5.07 13.52
C THR A 120 -5.45 6.34 13.97
N VAL A 121 -4.37 6.78 13.31
CA VAL A 121 -3.70 8.05 13.62
C VAL A 121 -4.63 9.20 13.27
N ALA A 122 -4.91 10.05 14.26
CA ALA A 122 -5.95 11.08 14.16
C ALA A 122 -5.45 12.44 13.64
N SER A 123 -4.13 12.71 13.72
CA SER A 123 -3.54 13.99 13.30
C SER A 123 -3.18 13.96 11.80
N GLY A 124 -3.78 14.86 11.01
CA GLY A 124 -3.50 14.97 9.57
C GLY A 124 -2.03 15.24 9.28
N GLY A 125 -1.41 16.22 9.94
CA GLY A 125 -0.02 16.57 9.74
C GLY A 125 0.96 15.47 10.18
N GLU A 126 0.68 14.75 11.28
CA GLU A 126 1.49 13.59 11.68
C GLU A 126 1.37 12.46 10.68
N LEU A 127 0.16 12.13 10.24
CA LEU A 127 -0.07 11.08 9.25
C LEU A 127 0.62 11.40 7.92
N SER A 128 0.53 12.65 7.44
CA SER A 128 1.22 13.10 6.22
C SER A 128 2.74 12.93 6.32
N ARG A 129 3.36 13.27 7.45
CA ARG A 129 4.80 13.07 7.67
C ARG A 129 5.18 11.59 7.81
N ILE A 130 4.37 10.78 8.47
CA ILE A 130 4.58 9.31 8.52
C ILE A 130 4.52 8.72 7.12
N MET A 131 3.51 9.11 6.33
CA MET A 131 3.38 8.67 4.95
C MET A 131 4.57 9.13 4.08
N LEU A 132 5.07 10.36 4.30
CA LEU A 132 6.30 10.84 3.63
C LEU A 132 7.50 9.93 3.96
N ALA A 133 7.71 9.55 5.23
CA ALA A 133 8.80 8.66 5.63
C ALA A 133 8.68 7.29 4.94
N ILE A 134 7.49 6.70 4.94
CA ILE A 134 7.22 5.42 4.28
C ILE A 134 7.46 5.51 2.77
N LYS A 135 6.91 6.54 2.12
CA LYS A 135 7.05 6.75 0.67
C LYS A 135 8.50 7.04 0.26
N ALA A 136 9.26 7.76 1.07
CA ALA A 136 10.68 8.00 0.81
C ALA A 136 11.50 6.70 0.83
N VAL A 137 11.20 5.78 1.74
CA VAL A 137 11.87 4.46 1.81
C VAL A 137 11.46 3.57 0.63
N MET A 138 10.24 3.70 0.15
CA MET A 138 9.66 2.86 -0.90
C MET A 138 9.73 3.47 -2.30
N ALA A 139 10.27 4.68 -2.48
CA ALA A 139 10.23 5.44 -3.73
C ALA A 139 10.72 4.66 -4.97
N ASP A 140 11.67 3.73 -4.79
CA ASP A 140 12.19 2.90 -5.87
C ASP A 140 11.25 1.76 -6.30
N LYS A 141 10.23 1.46 -5.50
CA LYS A 141 9.31 0.32 -5.69
C LYS A 141 7.85 0.74 -5.78
N ASP A 142 7.58 2.03 -5.56
CA ASP A 142 6.22 2.57 -5.60
C ASP A 142 5.82 2.86 -7.05
N GLU A 143 4.70 2.32 -7.49
CA GLU A 143 4.14 2.50 -8.84
C GLU A 143 3.22 3.73 -8.93
N ILE A 144 2.99 4.44 -7.81
CA ILE A 144 2.13 5.63 -7.78
C ILE A 144 2.88 6.81 -8.36
N GLU A 145 2.44 7.33 -9.48
CA GLU A 145 3.12 8.41 -10.22
C GLU A 145 3.03 9.76 -9.52
N THR A 146 1.92 10.07 -8.85
CA THR A 146 1.67 11.39 -8.22
C THR A 146 1.34 11.25 -6.74
N LEU A 147 2.05 11.99 -5.91
CA LEU A 147 1.84 12.07 -4.46
C LEU A 147 1.42 13.48 -4.06
N ILE A 148 0.35 13.58 -3.29
CA ILE A 148 -0.17 14.86 -2.80
C ILE A 148 -0.02 14.89 -1.28
N PHE A 149 0.69 15.89 -0.76
CA PHE A 149 0.88 16.13 0.67
C PHE A 149 0.12 17.39 1.09
N ASP A 150 -0.87 17.19 1.94
CA ASP A 150 -1.61 18.26 2.59
C ASP A 150 -1.31 18.25 4.09
N GLU A 151 -1.36 19.41 4.75
CA GLU A 151 -1.10 19.60 6.18
C GLU A 151 0.29 19.11 6.67
N ILE A 152 1.23 18.83 5.77
CA ILE A 152 2.53 18.23 6.13
C ILE A 152 3.39 19.15 7.03
N ASP A 153 3.15 20.43 6.97
CA ASP A 153 3.84 21.50 7.71
C ASP A 153 3.16 21.90 9.02
N VAL A 154 2.01 21.31 9.35
CA VAL A 154 1.31 21.57 10.60
C VAL A 154 2.14 21.11 11.80
N GLY A 155 2.39 22.04 12.73
CA GLY A 155 3.11 21.77 13.98
C GLY A 155 4.62 21.60 13.84
N ILE A 156 5.20 21.95 12.69
CA ILE A 156 6.66 21.94 12.48
C ILE A 156 7.19 23.29 12.03
N SER A 157 8.48 23.48 12.23
CA SER A 157 9.21 24.68 11.77
C SER A 157 10.70 24.38 11.64
N GLY A 158 11.47 25.36 11.12
CA GLY A 158 12.92 25.35 11.11
C GLY A 158 13.51 24.04 10.53
N ARG A 159 14.32 23.36 11.34
CA ARG A 159 15.07 22.16 10.90
C ARG A 159 14.18 21.00 10.44
N THR A 160 13.04 20.81 11.10
CA THR A 160 12.10 19.73 10.71
C THR A 160 11.48 20.00 9.35
N ALA A 161 11.08 21.25 9.07
CA ALA A 161 10.56 21.66 7.77
C ALA A 161 11.60 21.45 6.65
N GLN A 162 12.87 21.72 6.93
CA GLN A 162 13.97 21.45 6.00
C GLN A 162 14.09 19.94 5.72
N LYS A 163 14.01 19.09 6.74
CA LYS A 163 14.07 17.63 6.57
C LYS A 163 12.88 17.09 5.78
N VAL A 164 11.69 17.64 5.99
CA VAL A 164 10.50 17.33 5.18
C VAL A 164 10.75 17.67 3.71
N SER A 165 11.25 18.86 3.41
CA SER A 165 11.52 19.27 2.03
C SER A 165 12.61 18.43 1.36
N GLU A 166 13.70 18.09 2.06
CA GLU A 166 14.75 17.21 1.56
C GLU A 166 14.18 15.82 1.17
N LYS A 167 13.30 15.24 1.99
CA LYS A 167 12.66 13.95 1.67
C LYS A 167 11.68 14.06 0.49
N MET A 168 10.92 15.15 0.39
CA MET A 168 10.07 15.40 -0.78
C MET A 168 10.88 15.53 -2.07
N CYS A 169 12.01 16.21 -2.05
CA CYS A 169 12.92 16.30 -3.19
C CYS A 169 13.45 14.92 -3.63
N LEU A 170 13.75 14.01 -2.69
CA LEU A 170 14.16 12.66 -3.04
C LEU A 170 13.07 11.90 -3.78
N ILE A 171 11.83 12.01 -3.32
CA ILE A 171 10.67 11.41 -3.98
C ILE A 171 10.42 12.08 -5.33
N GLY A 172 10.52 13.40 -5.41
CA GLY A 172 10.28 14.20 -6.60
C GLY A 172 11.18 13.87 -7.79
N ARG A 173 12.31 13.18 -7.56
CA ARG A 173 13.16 12.67 -8.64
C ARG A 173 12.52 11.56 -9.48
N LYS A 174 11.51 10.86 -8.95
CA LYS A 174 10.87 9.71 -9.58
C LYS A 174 9.35 9.84 -9.70
N HIS A 175 8.76 10.70 -8.88
CA HIS A 175 7.32 10.88 -8.78
C HIS A 175 6.98 12.37 -8.90
N GLN A 176 5.79 12.69 -9.38
CA GLN A 176 5.25 14.03 -9.23
C GLN A 176 4.86 14.24 -7.76
N VAL A 177 5.37 15.31 -7.14
CA VAL A 177 5.01 15.69 -5.77
C VAL A 177 4.26 17.00 -5.79
N ILE A 178 3.05 17.00 -5.25
CA ILE A 178 2.25 18.21 -5.03
C ILE A 178 2.16 18.43 -3.51
N CYS A 179 2.56 19.60 -3.04
CA CYS A 179 2.53 19.95 -1.63
C CYS A 179 1.80 21.26 -1.40
N ILE A 180 0.89 21.27 -0.43
CA ILE A 180 0.25 22.49 0.08
C ILE A 180 1.02 22.90 1.33
N THR A 181 1.60 24.10 1.33
CA THR A 181 2.45 24.58 2.43
C THR A 181 2.37 26.09 2.61
N HIS A 182 2.58 26.52 3.86
CA HIS A 182 2.78 27.93 4.22
C HIS A 182 4.21 28.20 4.72
N LEU A 183 5.10 27.19 4.70
CA LEU A 183 6.47 27.33 5.17
C LEU A 183 7.43 27.59 3.98
N ALA A 184 8.14 28.71 4.05
CA ALA A 184 9.12 29.10 3.04
C ALA A 184 10.20 28.01 2.82
N GLN A 185 10.61 27.28 3.87
CA GLN A 185 11.60 26.22 3.80
C GLN A 185 11.17 25.06 2.90
N ILE A 186 9.87 24.76 2.88
CA ILE A 186 9.30 23.73 2.01
C ILE A 186 9.09 24.28 0.62
N ALA A 187 8.48 25.44 0.51
CA ALA A 187 8.22 26.10 -0.77
C ALA A 187 9.51 26.34 -1.59
N ALA A 188 10.59 26.79 -0.94
CA ALA A 188 11.86 27.07 -1.62
C ALA A 188 12.50 25.87 -2.36
N MET A 189 12.08 24.65 -2.06
CA MET A 189 12.60 23.43 -2.70
C MET A 189 11.75 22.94 -3.88
N ALA A 190 10.67 23.65 -4.21
CA ALA A 190 9.80 23.28 -5.33
C ALA A 190 10.32 23.81 -6.66
N ASP A 191 10.15 23.02 -7.73
CA ASP A 191 10.47 23.42 -9.11
C ASP A 191 9.41 24.36 -9.71
N VAL A 192 8.16 24.28 -9.23
CA VAL A 192 7.02 25.05 -9.73
C VAL A 192 6.15 25.51 -8.56
N HIS A 193 5.78 26.80 -8.57
CA HIS A 193 4.95 27.40 -7.53
C HIS A 193 3.59 27.80 -8.06
N PHE A 194 2.55 27.53 -7.27
CA PHE A 194 1.21 28.02 -7.47
C PHE A 194 0.76 28.79 -6.24
N MET A 195 0.21 29.99 -6.47
CA MET A 195 -0.42 30.79 -5.42
C MET A 195 -1.91 30.49 -5.35
N ILE A 196 -2.41 30.34 -4.12
CA ILE A 196 -3.83 30.19 -3.86
C ILE A 196 -4.29 31.44 -3.11
N GLU A 197 -5.19 32.20 -3.70
CA GLU A 197 -5.78 33.40 -3.10
C GLU A 197 -7.28 33.29 -2.97
N LYS A 198 -7.81 33.79 -1.85
CA LYS A 198 -9.24 33.96 -1.61
C LYS A 198 -9.58 35.44 -1.62
N ALA A 199 -10.43 35.86 -2.53
CA ALA A 199 -10.95 37.22 -2.61
C ALA A 199 -12.47 37.26 -2.53
N VAL A 200 -13.02 38.34 -2.00
CA VAL A 200 -14.47 38.57 -2.02
C VAL A 200 -14.79 39.41 -3.25
N GLN A 201 -15.54 38.84 -4.19
CA GLN A 201 -16.07 39.51 -5.37
C GLN A 201 -17.59 39.38 -5.35
N ASP A 202 -18.30 40.47 -5.50
CA ASP A 202 -19.78 40.52 -5.53
C ASP A 202 -20.43 39.76 -4.34
N ASN A 203 -19.94 39.98 -3.12
CA ASN A 203 -20.38 39.28 -1.90
C ASN A 203 -20.21 37.74 -1.94
N LYS A 204 -19.37 37.20 -2.82
CA LYS A 204 -19.03 35.78 -2.88
C LYS A 204 -17.53 35.61 -2.68
N THR A 205 -17.14 34.58 -1.94
CA THR A 205 -15.72 34.20 -1.84
C THR A 205 -15.33 33.41 -3.09
N VAL A 206 -14.35 33.95 -3.82
CA VAL A 206 -13.75 33.29 -4.98
C VAL A 206 -12.34 32.85 -4.61
N THR A 207 -12.00 31.61 -4.94
CA THR A 207 -10.64 31.08 -4.80
C THR A 207 -10.00 31.05 -6.18
N SER A 208 -8.86 31.71 -6.33
CA SER A 208 -8.06 31.74 -7.55
C SER A 208 -6.76 30.98 -7.33
N ILE A 209 -6.34 30.25 -8.36
CA ILE A 209 -5.05 29.51 -8.38
C ILE A 209 -4.33 29.96 -9.64
N TYR A 210 -3.09 30.42 -9.49
CA TYR A 210 -2.26 30.82 -10.62
C TYR A 210 -0.79 30.44 -10.39
N ARG A 211 -0.11 30.13 -11.49
CA ARG A 211 1.31 29.81 -11.46
C ARG A 211 2.12 31.08 -11.28
N LEU A 212 3.10 31.06 -10.37
CA LEU A 212 4.03 32.17 -10.16
C LEU A 212 5.16 32.13 -11.18
N LEU A 213 5.60 33.32 -11.60
CA LEU A 213 6.85 33.51 -12.34
C LEU A 213 8.04 33.58 -11.36
N ASP A 214 9.26 33.39 -11.84
CA ASP A 214 10.47 33.33 -11.00
C ASP A 214 10.62 34.56 -10.06
N THR A 215 10.33 35.74 -10.54
CA THR A 215 10.36 36.98 -9.73
C THR A 215 9.29 36.96 -8.64
N GLN A 216 8.09 36.51 -8.96
CA GLN A 216 6.98 36.39 -8.02
C GLN A 216 7.25 35.29 -6.99
N CYS A 217 7.97 34.20 -7.36
CA CYS A 217 8.38 33.18 -6.40
C CYS A 217 9.29 33.76 -5.31
N VAL A 218 10.24 34.62 -5.68
CA VAL A 218 11.13 35.27 -4.71
C VAL A 218 10.35 36.20 -3.77
N GLU A 219 9.42 36.97 -4.29
CA GLU A 219 8.56 37.85 -3.51
C GLU A 219 7.68 37.05 -2.52
N GLU A 220 7.07 35.96 -2.98
CA GLU A 220 6.26 35.10 -2.15
C GLU A 220 7.08 34.39 -1.06
N LEU A 221 8.27 33.87 -1.39
CA LEU A 221 9.17 33.30 -0.40
C LEU A 221 9.60 34.33 0.65
N ALA A 222 9.87 35.57 0.25
CA ALA A 222 10.17 36.65 1.19
C ALA A 222 8.98 36.96 2.09
N ARG A 223 7.75 37.00 1.53
CA ARG A 223 6.51 37.17 2.30
C ARG A 223 6.31 36.04 3.33
N LEU A 224 6.54 34.80 2.95
CA LEU A 224 6.45 33.63 3.85
C LEU A 224 7.50 33.65 4.98
N LEU A 225 8.64 34.30 4.76
CA LEU A 225 9.69 34.50 5.77
C LEU A 225 9.41 35.69 6.71
N GLY A 226 8.31 36.41 6.54
CA GLY A 226 7.94 37.57 7.32
C GLY A 226 8.53 38.88 6.77
N GLY A 227 8.99 38.90 5.53
CA GLY A 227 9.35 40.10 4.77
C GLY A 227 8.07 40.85 4.35
N SER A 228 8.03 42.14 4.52
CA SER A 228 6.99 43.04 3.98
C SER A 228 7.33 43.46 2.56
#